data_621cb9ffcd412fc385a55fb7af16bdd2
#
_entry.id   621cb9ffcd412fc385a55fb7af16bdd2
#
_cell.length_a   1.000
_cell.length_b   1.000
_cell.length_c   1.000
_cell.angle_alpha   90.00
_cell.angle_beta   90.00
_cell.angle_gamma   90.00
#
_symmetry.space_group_name_H-M   'P 1'
#
loop_
_entity.id
_entity.type
_entity.pdbx_description
1 polymer ?
#
loop_
_entity_poly.entity_id
_entity_poly.type
_entity_poly.pdbx_seq_one_letter_code
_entity_poly.pdbx_strand_id
1 'polypeptide(L)'
;MKKFVPVLLAACSMLAACSPNSGNNNKNEAISDAEKLSYAELVAKAKEEVGNNTVSVYGNSSQLEKAILAFTEETGIKVNNTKEGDADLYNHLSTAFQSKSYIADMVLLQDGNMLQSEMLAPNYLLNFVPKEAAQNVAADDTVPMAAVYLNKVFMYNNYNSEGTEHSLTNYLTNVWQLAGSASDEGHIANPSFKTPTTENVNMNFLTMLTSKEWVDKLTVAYKNFYHKDYVAESDYKNIGYKWIAEFLKNSQAHSSDGTACKDTAKAKGGTVALVNYNKIKDLKDEEGYGKENVANLTFPSIELGDNKVDGFGGFCYKMYSMVAANAKYPYAACALVSYITSKA
;
A
#
# COMPACT_ATOMS: atom_id res chain seq x y z
N MET A 1 11.78 -8.37 -60.39
CA MET A 1 12.71 -8.84 -59.32
C MET A 1 13.17 -7.63 -58.53
N LYS A 2 12.60 -7.36 -57.38
CA LYS A 2 13.05 -6.29 -56.46
C LYS A 2 13.65 -6.98 -55.24
N LYS A 3 14.95 -6.74 -55.02
CA LYS A 3 15.74 -7.29 -53.94
C LYS A 3 15.38 -6.54 -52.64
N PHE A 4 14.89 -7.27 -51.66
CA PHE A 4 14.79 -6.79 -50.26
C PHE A 4 16.16 -6.87 -49.61
N VAL A 5 16.62 -5.76 -49.08
CA VAL A 5 17.80 -5.67 -48.20
C VAL A 5 17.28 -5.65 -46.77
N PRO A 6 17.69 -6.57 -45.87
CA PRO A 6 17.35 -6.47 -44.46
C PRO A 6 18.26 -5.44 -43.80
N VAL A 7 17.66 -4.39 -43.25
CA VAL A 7 18.35 -3.44 -42.35
C VAL A 7 18.52 -4.10 -41.02
N LEU A 8 19.75 -4.44 -40.69
CA LEU A 8 20.20 -4.92 -39.38
C LEU A 8 20.22 -3.71 -38.41
N LEU A 9 19.25 -3.61 -37.51
CA LEU A 9 19.31 -2.66 -36.42
C LEU A 9 20.32 -3.19 -35.39
N ALA A 10 21.53 -2.66 -35.41
CA ALA A 10 22.49 -2.84 -34.33
C ALA A 10 22.02 -1.99 -33.14
N ALA A 11 21.49 -2.67 -32.12
CA ALA A 11 21.27 -2.07 -30.81
C ALA A 11 22.63 -1.78 -30.18
N CYS A 12 23.11 -0.54 -30.31
CA CYS A 12 24.21 -0.04 -29.52
C CYS A 12 23.77 0.03 -28.05
N SER A 13 24.16 -0.96 -27.28
CA SER A 13 24.19 -0.88 -25.82
C SER A 13 25.27 0.12 -25.42
N MET A 14 24.91 1.40 -25.33
CA MET A 14 25.72 2.36 -24.59
C MET A 14 25.58 2.06 -23.10
N LEU A 15 26.47 1.22 -22.60
CA LEU A 15 26.84 1.23 -21.20
C LEU A 15 27.53 2.57 -20.94
N ALA A 16 26.75 3.58 -20.62
CA ALA A 16 27.27 4.77 -19.96
C ALA A 16 27.79 4.32 -18.60
N ALA A 17 29.10 4.12 -18.51
CA ALA A 17 29.80 4.03 -17.25
C ALA A 17 29.64 5.40 -16.56
N CYS A 18 28.57 5.56 -15.78
CA CYS A 18 28.49 6.64 -14.81
C CYS A 18 29.56 6.35 -13.77
N SER A 19 30.59 7.15 -13.76
CA SER A 19 31.56 7.19 -12.64
C SER A 19 30.76 7.39 -11.36
N PRO A 20 30.93 6.55 -10.33
CA PRO A 20 30.27 6.74 -9.06
C PRO A 20 30.72 8.07 -8.48
N ASN A 21 29.74 8.93 -8.23
CA ASN A 21 29.94 10.20 -7.56
C ASN A 21 30.50 9.91 -6.14
N SER A 22 31.63 10.45 -5.77
CA SER A 22 32.33 10.15 -4.51
C SER A 22 31.50 10.36 -3.23
N GLY A 23 30.41 11.14 -3.31
CA GLY A 23 29.45 11.31 -2.21
C GLY A 23 28.49 10.14 -1.99
N ASN A 24 28.27 9.29 -3.00
CA ASN A 24 27.35 8.15 -2.91
C ASN A 24 28.04 6.90 -2.35
N ASN A 25 29.35 6.75 -2.56
CA ASN A 25 30.12 5.61 -2.05
C ASN A 25 30.15 5.58 -0.51
N ASN A 26 30.34 6.73 0.14
CA ASN A 26 30.39 6.80 1.61
C ASN A 26 29.07 6.41 2.27
N LYS A 27 27.92 6.64 1.60
CA LYS A 27 26.60 6.31 2.15
C LYS A 27 26.21 4.86 1.92
N ASN A 28 26.63 4.26 0.81
CA ASN A 28 26.53 2.82 0.61
C ASN A 28 27.42 2.06 1.62
N GLU A 29 28.57 2.61 1.98
CA GLU A 29 29.42 2.07 3.04
C GLU A 29 28.74 2.13 4.41
N ALA A 30 28.06 3.23 4.74
CA ALA A 30 27.32 3.36 5.99
C ALA A 30 26.17 2.34 6.10
N ILE A 31 25.42 2.09 5.03
CA ILE A 31 24.37 1.07 4.99
C ILE A 31 25.00 -0.32 5.17
N SER A 32 26.05 -0.64 4.40
CA SER A 32 26.75 -1.94 4.49
C SER A 32 27.39 -2.19 5.85
N ASP A 33 27.81 -1.14 6.54
CA ASP A 33 28.27 -1.24 7.92
C ASP A 33 27.11 -1.44 8.90
N ALA A 34 26.03 -0.67 8.73
CA ALA A 34 24.82 -0.76 9.56
C ALA A 34 24.19 -2.16 9.55
N GLU A 35 24.22 -2.87 8.40
CA GLU A 35 23.68 -4.22 8.28
C GLU A 35 24.42 -5.28 9.15
N LYS A 36 25.62 -4.97 9.60
CA LYS A 36 26.43 -5.86 10.44
C LYS A 36 26.19 -5.63 11.94
N LEU A 37 25.62 -4.47 12.27
CA LEU A 37 25.45 -4.03 13.66
C LEU A 37 24.16 -4.62 14.26
N SER A 38 24.24 -4.90 15.53
CA SER A 38 23.03 -5.13 16.35
C SER A 38 22.26 -3.81 16.51
N TYR A 39 20.97 -3.88 16.84
CA TYR A 39 20.16 -2.70 17.07
C TYR A 39 20.79 -1.75 18.12
N ALA A 40 21.34 -2.28 19.22
CA ALA A 40 21.97 -1.48 20.26
C ALA A 40 23.22 -0.72 19.77
N GLU A 41 24.07 -1.39 18.97
CA GLU A 41 25.26 -0.78 18.36
C GLU A 41 24.86 0.29 17.34
N LEU A 42 23.81 0.02 16.56
CA LEU A 42 23.28 0.95 15.58
C LEU A 42 22.69 2.21 16.24
N VAL A 43 21.95 2.06 17.33
CA VAL A 43 21.43 3.19 18.12
C VAL A 43 22.58 4.02 18.71
N ALA A 44 23.64 3.39 19.19
CA ALA A 44 24.81 4.11 19.71
C ALA A 44 25.47 4.98 18.63
N LYS A 45 25.72 4.42 17.45
CA LYS A 45 26.25 5.18 16.30
C LYS A 45 25.31 6.29 15.85
N ALA A 46 24.00 6.01 15.80
CA ALA A 46 22.97 6.99 15.43
C ALA A 46 22.96 8.20 16.38
N LYS A 47 23.13 7.97 17.69
CA LYS A 47 23.24 9.06 18.68
C LYS A 47 24.47 9.95 18.45
N GLU A 48 25.61 9.34 18.16
CA GLU A 48 26.82 10.07 17.84
C GLU A 48 26.66 10.90 16.55
N GLU A 49 26.07 10.30 15.51
CA GLU A 49 25.82 10.92 14.23
C GLU A 49 24.87 12.11 14.31
N VAL A 50 23.73 11.94 14.98
CA VAL A 50 22.67 12.97 15.06
C VAL A 50 23.01 14.07 16.06
N GLY A 51 23.64 13.74 17.17
CA GLY A 51 23.89 14.70 18.26
C GLY A 51 22.59 15.35 18.75
N ASN A 52 22.49 16.66 18.63
CA ASN A 52 21.32 17.44 19.04
C ASN A 52 20.33 17.72 17.88
N ASN A 53 20.62 17.24 16.69
CA ASN A 53 19.79 17.48 15.50
C ASN A 53 18.55 16.58 15.47
N THR A 54 17.78 16.66 14.39
CA THR A 54 16.54 15.94 14.20
C THR A 54 16.62 15.16 12.88
N VAL A 55 16.25 13.87 12.92
CA VAL A 55 16.14 12.99 11.74
C VAL A 55 14.86 13.37 10.99
N SER A 56 14.93 13.47 9.68
CA SER A 56 13.80 13.81 8.82
C SER A 56 13.22 12.52 8.20
N VAL A 57 11.92 12.31 8.39
CA VAL A 57 11.20 11.16 7.86
C VAL A 57 9.99 11.62 7.05
N TYR A 58 9.67 10.89 5.98
CA TYR A 58 8.45 11.09 5.20
C TYR A 58 7.65 9.78 5.17
N GLY A 59 6.36 9.88 5.43
CA GLY A 59 5.46 8.74 5.32
C GLY A 59 4.06 9.04 5.84
N ASN A 60 3.06 8.53 5.13
CA ASN A 60 1.64 8.75 5.43
C ASN A 60 1.04 7.56 6.18
N SER A 61 1.50 7.31 7.42
CA SER A 61 0.98 6.23 8.26
C SER A 61 0.87 6.66 9.71
N SER A 62 -0.30 6.45 10.32
CA SER A 62 -0.48 6.65 11.76
C SER A 62 0.33 5.65 12.59
N GLN A 63 0.67 4.49 12.05
CA GLN A 63 1.53 3.51 12.70
C GLN A 63 2.98 4.00 12.75
N LEU A 64 3.46 4.62 11.66
CA LEU A 64 4.78 5.25 11.62
C LEU A 64 4.92 6.32 12.71
N GLU A 65 3.91 7.15 12.91
CA GLU A 65 3.94 8.18 13.97
C GLU A 65 4.05 7.57 15.37
N LYS A 66 3.29 6.50 15.63
CA LYS A 66 3.37 5.78 16.91
C LYS A 66 4.75 5.14 17.10
N ALA A 67 5.30 4.54 16.05
CA ALA A 67 6.65 3.96 16.08
C ALA A 67 7.72 5.03 16.31
N ILE A 68 7.62 6.19 15.69
CA ILE A 68 8.53 7.33 15.88
C ILE A 68 8.49 7.83 17.34
N LEU A 69 7.30 7.98 17.91
CA LEU A 69 7.16 8.39 19.29
C LEU A 69 7.85 7.41 20.25
N ALA A 70 7.57 6.10 20.08
CA ALA A 70 8.17 5.07 20.91
C ALA A 70 9.69 4.94 20.70
N PHE A 71 10.16 5.07 19.45
CA PHE A 71 11.60 5.11 19.14
C PHE A 71 12.29 6.31 19.79
N THR A 72 11.67 7.48 19.72
CA THR A 72 12.22 8.69 20.36
C THR A 72 12.26 8.56 21.89
N GLU A 73 11.22 7.99 22.48
CA GLU A 73 11.18 7.71 23.93
C GLU A 73 12.28 6.72 24.36
N GLU A 74 12.47 5.63 23.60
CA GLU A 74 13.48 4.60 23.90
C GLU A 74 14.90 5.12 23.70
N THR A 75 15.13 5.86 22.61
CA THR A 75 16.50 6.19 22.18
C THR A 75 16.94 7.61 22.54
N GLY A 76 16.01 8.54 22.69
CA GLY A 76 16.29 9.97 22.81
C GLY A 76 16.61 10.65 21.47
N ILE A 77 16.63 9.92 20.35
CA ILE A 77 16.86 10.48 19.00
C ILE A 77 15.58 11.19 18.55
N LYS A 78 15.70 12.47 18.23
CA LYS A 78 14.57 13.27 17.75
C LYS A 78 14.28 12.95 16.30
N VAL A 79 13.02 12.70 15.99
CA VAL A 79 12.55 12.40 14.62
C VAL A 79 11.36 13.30 14.29
N ASN A 80 11.39 13.90 13.10
CA ASN A 80 10.28 14.66 12.55
C ASN A 80 9.70 13.91 11.36
N ASN A 81 8.39 13.64 11.38
CA ASN A 81 7.67 13.01 10.28
C ASN A 81 6.86 14.04 9.51
N THR A 82 7.09 14.12 8.20
CA THR A 82 6.24 14.85 7.26
C THR A 82 5.24 13.87 6.65
N LYS A 83 3.95 14.11 6.88
CA LYS A 83 2.88 13.31 6.29
C LYS A 83 2.68 13.71 4.84
N GLU A 84 2.91 12.78 3.95
CA GLU A 84 2.70 12.98 2.54
C GLU A 84 2.23 11.68 1.88
N GLY A 85 1.26 11.77 0.95
CA GLY A 85 0.81 10.63 0.16
C GLY A 85 1.89 10.17 -0.82
N ASP A 86 1.91 8.88 -1.17
CA ASP A 86 2.94 8.30 -2.01
C ASP A 86 3.13 9.05 -3.34
N ALA A 87 2.05 9.44 -4.02
CA ALA A 87 2.13 10.12 -5.31
C ALA A 87 2.91 11.45 -5.24
N ASP A 88 2.62 12.26 -4.21
CA ASP A 88 3.31 13.54 -4.01
C ASP A 88 4.74 13.29 -3.51
N LEU A 89 4.92 12.32 -2.62
CA LEU A 89 6.23 11.96 -2.07
C LEU A 89 7.19 11.46 -3.17
N TYR A 90 6.74 10.63 -4.12
CA TYR A 90 7.56 10.21 -5.25
C TYR A 90 8.02 11.40 -6.11
N ASN A 91 7.13 12.35 -6.38
CA ASN A 91 7.47 13.56 -7.13
C ASN A 91 8.48 14.43 -6.38
N HIS A 92 8.30 14.63 -5.08
CA HIS A 92 9.21 15.42 -4.25
C HIS A 92 10.58 14.75 -4.12
N LEU A 93 10.63 13.43 -3.87
CA LEU A 93 11.88 12.67 -3.85
C LEU A 93 12.63 12.78 -5.17
N SER A 94 11.95 12.49 -6.29
CA SER A 94 12.58 12.56 -7.62
C SER A 94 13.15 13.97 -7.91
N THR A 95 12.37 15.01 -7.62
CA THR A 95 12.81 16.40 -7.80
C THR A 95 14.00 16.73 -6.91
N ALA A 96 13.97 16.32 -5.64
CA ALA A 96 15.04 16.56 -4.70
C ALA A 96 16.34 15.86 -5.10
N PHE A 97 16.26 14.59 -5.52
CA PHE A 97 17.44 13.86 -5.97
C PHE A 97 18.03 14.43 -7.26
N GLN A 98 17.21 14.79 -8.24
CA GLN A 98 17.66 15.44 -9.48
C GLN A 98 18.35 16.79 -9.22
N SER A 99 17.81 17.59 -8.29
CA SER A 99 18.40 18.87 -7.88
C SER A 99 19.51 18.74 -6.82
N LYS A 100 19.84 17.52 -6.40
CA LYS A 100 20.80 17.21 -5.33
C LYS A 100 20.45 17.87 -3.99
N SER A 101 19.17 18.08 -3.76
CA SER A 101 18.64 18.66 -2.52
C SER A 101 18.33 17.55 -1.52
N TYR A 102 18.57 17.84 -0.24
CA TYR A 102 18.17 16.96 0.85
C TYR A 102 16.72 17.24 1.27
N ILE A 103 15.94 16.16 1.49
CA ILE A 103 14.60 16.26 2.07
C ILE A 103 14.36 15.27 3.22
N ALA A 104 14.91 14.07 3.13
CA ALA A 104 14.66 13.00 4.09
C ALA A 104 15.91 12.18 4.39
N ASP A 105 15.93 11.56 5.57
CA ASP A 105 16.87 10.49 5.93
C ASP A 105 16.24 9.12 5.69
N MET A 106 14.95 8.97 6.02
CA MET A 106 14.18 7.73 5.86
C MET A 106 12.82 8.05 5.26
N VAL A 107 12.30 7.12 4.45
CA VAL A 107 10.93 7.18 3.92
C VAL A 107 10.19 5.87 4.17
N LEU A 108 8.87 5.96 4.34
CA LEU A 108 7.96 4.82 4.40
C LEU A 108 6.94 4.93 3.25
N LEU A 109 6.97 3.97 2.34
CA LEU A 109 6.21 3.96 1.08
C LEU A 109 5.31 2.74 0.98
N GLN A 110 4.17 2.88 0.29
CA GLN A 110 3.19 1.81 0.11
C GLN A 110 3.16 1.26 -1.33
N ASP A 111 3.63 2.02 -2.30
CA ASP A 111 3.63 1.64 -3.71
C ASP A 111 4.93 0.94 -4.11
N GLY A 112 4.94 -0.39 -4.05
CA GLY A 112 6.10 -1.19 -4.42
C GLY A 112 6.46 -1.12 -5.91
N ASN A 113 5.52 -0.82 -6.80
CA ASN A 113 5.78 -0.74 -8.24
C ASN A 113 6.61 0.51 -8.57
N MET A 114 6.17 1.68 -8.10
CA MET A 114 6.92 2.92 -8.28
C MET A 114 8.22 2.92 -7.48
N LEU A 115 8.24 2.29 -6.29
CA LEU A 115 9.47 2.14 -5.51
C LEU A 115 10.59 1.50 -6.32
N GLN A 116 10.29 0.40 -7.02
CA GLN A 116 11.31 -0.30 -7.81
C GLN A 116 11.80 0.53 -8.98
N SER A 117 10.89 1.08 -9.79
CA SER A 117 11.23 1.77 -11.04
C SER A 117 11.77 3.18 -10.82
N GLU A 118 11.17 3.92 -9.91
CA GLU A 118 11.40 5.36 -9.75
C GLU A 118 12.44 5.70 -8.68
N MET A 119 12.67 4.79 -7.71
CA MET A 119 13.49 5.08 -6.55
C MET A 119 14.70 4.17 -6.41
N LEU A 120 14.52 2.84 -6.52
CA LEU A 120 15.63 1.90 -6.35
C LEU A 120 16.51 1.80 -7.60
N ALA A 121 15.90 1.73 -8.79
CA ALA A 121 16.65 1.64 -10.04
C ALA A 121 17.60 2.83 -10.26
N PRO A 122 17.20 4.12 -10.02
CA PRO A 122 18.10 5.26 -10.11
C PRO A 122 18.97 5.47 -8.84
N ASN A 123 18.89 4.60 -7.84
CA ASN A 123 19.58 4.70 -6.54
C ASN A 123 19.24 5.99 -5.76
N TYR A 124 18.00 6.44 -5.81
CA TYR A 124 17.53 7.55 -4.98
C TYR A 124 17.23 7.11 -3.55
N LEU A 125 16.74 5.89 -3.42
CA LEU A 125 16.56 5.23 -2.13
C LEU A 125 17.45 3.98 -2.06
N LEU A 126 17.87 3.64 -0.86
CA LEU A 126 18.71 2.50 -0.56
C LEU A 126 17.95 1.51 0.31
N ASN A 127 18.04 0.25 -0.03
CA ASN A 127 17.55 -0.84 0.80
C ASN A 127 18.49 -1.06 1.97
N PHE A 128 17.94 -1.22 3.16
CA PHE A 128 18.69 -1.62 4.36
C PHE A 128 17.97 -2.80 5.00
N VAL A 129 18.67 -3.88 5.24
CA VAL A 129 18.12 -5.06 5.90
C VAL A 129 18.74 -5.17 7.30
N PRO A 130 17.95 -4.90 8.37
CA PRO A 130 18.45 -5.05 9.73
C PRO A 130 18.93 -6.47 9.99
N LYS A 131 20.03 -6.61 10.72
CA LYS A 131 20.64 -7.91 11.05
C LYS A 131 19.66 -8.90 11.68
N GLU A 132 18.81 -8.41 12.57
CA GLU A 132 17.77 -9.21 13.22
C GLU A 132 16.65 -9.59 12.25
N ALA A 133 16.25 -8.69 11.37
CA ALA A 133 15.25 -8.95 10.35
C ALA A 133 15.72 -9.96 9.32
N ALA A 134 16.97 -9.92 8.91
CA ALA A 134 17.56 -10.86 7.94
C ALA A 134 17.41 -12.34 8.36
N GLN A 135 17.27 -12.62 9.64
CA GLN A 135 17.15 -13.97 10.18
C GLN A 135 15.70 -14.43 10.33
N ASN A 136 14.74 -13.50 10.40
CA ASN A 136 13.36 -13.77 10.80
C ASN A 136 12.32 -13.39 9.74
N VAL A 137 12.73 -12.69 8.69
CA VAL A 137 11.86 -12.20 7.61
C VAL A 137 12.08 -13.05 6.36
N ALA A 138 11.02 -13.32 5.61
CA ALA A 138 11.11 -14.05 4.34
C ALA A 138 12.00 -13.28 3.34
N ALA A 139 12.76 -13.99 2.52
CA ALA A 139 13.68 -13.38 1.56
C ALA A 139 13.00 -12.35 0.64
N ASP A 140 11.78 -12.64 0.20
CA ASP A 140 10.96 -11.75 -0.65
C ASP A 140 10.50 -10.47 0.06
N ASP A 141 10.71 -10.37 1.38
CA ASP A 141 10.36 -9.22 2.20
C ASP A 141 11.59 -8.40 2.62
N THR A 142 12.77 -8.83 2.23
CA THR A 142 14.03 -8.12 2.56
C THR A 142 14.49 -7.18 1.45
N VAL A 143 14.04 -7.39 0.21
CA VAL A 143 14.46 -6.54 -0.94
C VAL A 143 13.26 -6.28 -1.86
N PRO A 144 12.62 -5.09 -1.74
CA PRO A 144 12.85 -4.03 -0.74
C PRO A 144 12.36 -4.43 0.66
N MET A 145 12.97 -3.83 1.70
CA MET A 145 12.66 -4.16 3.09
C MET A 145 11.20 -3.81 3.44
N ALA A 146 10.40 -4.83 3.64
CA ALA A 146 9.02 -4.69 4.07
C ALA A 146 8.96 -4.37 5.57
N ALA A 147 8.37 -3.23 5.92
CA ALA A 147 8.18 -2.80 7.29
C ALA A 147 6.94 -3.43 7.92
N VAL A 148 5.87 -3.53 7.16
CA VAL A 148 4.58 -4.05 7.63
C VAL A 148 3.73 -4.53 6.46
N TYR A 149 2.91 -5.54 6.74
CA TYR A 149 1.81 -5.95 5.85
C TYR A 149 0.52 -5.29 6.31
N LEU A 150 -0.18 -4.72 5.37
CA LEU A 150 -1.51 -4.18 5.56
C LEU A 150 -2.48 -4.87 4.61
N ASN A 151 -3.76 -4.73 4.90
CA ASN A 151 -4.82 -5.25 4.05
C ASN A 151 -5.93 -4.23 3.88
N LYS A 152 -6.59 -4.27 2.73
CA LYS A 152 -7.92 -3.70 2.54
C LYS A 152 -8.90 -4.82 2.37
N VAL A 153 -9.99 -4.74 3.09
CA VAL A 153 -11.03 -5.75 3.15
C VAL A 153 -12.38 -5.10 2.93
N PHE A 154 -13.31 -5.89 2.45
CA PHE A 154 -14.70 -5.45 2.43
C PHE A 154 -15.24 -5.40 3.85
N MET A 155 -15.89 -4.29 4.14
CA MET A 155 -16.56 -4.03 5.39
C MET A 155 -17.98 -3.53 5.10
N TYR A 156 -18.95 -4.01 5.81
CA TYR A 156 -20.31 -3.48 5.73
C TYR A 156 -20.98 -3.43 7.09
N ASN A 157 -22.03 -2.62 7.20
CA ASN A 157 -22.85 -2.57 8.39
C ASN A 157 -23.76 -3.81 8.42
N ASN A 158 -23.79 -4.50 9.56
CA ASN A 158 -24.54 -5.74 9.72
C ASN A 158 -26.06 -5.54 9.86
N TYR A 159 -26.53 -4.31 9.78
CA TYR A 159 -27.96 -3.99 9.85
C TYR A 159 -28.45 -3.38 8.54
N ASN A 160 -29.64 -3.75 8.11
CA ASN A 160 -30.29 -3.11 6.98
C ASN A 160 -30.90 -1.75 7.37
N SER A 161 -31.51 -1.06 6.41
CA SER A 161 -32.17 0.24 6.62
C SER A 161 -33.29 0.20 7.66
N GLU A 162 -33.85 -0.97 7.91
CA GLU A 162 -34.91 -1.19 8.90
C GLU A 162 -34.38 -1.56 10.29
N GLY A 163 -33.05 -1.67 10.43
CA GLY A 163 -32.40 -2.08 11.66
C GLY A 163 -32.42 -3.59 11.90
N THR A 164 -32.74 -4.39 10.89
CA THR A 164 -32.68 -5.86 10.95
C THR A 164 -31.27 -6.32 10.65
N GLU A 165 -30.75 -7.24 11.46
CA GLU A 165 -29.41 -7.84 11.26
C GLU A 165 -29.36 -8.66 9.96
N HIS A 166 -28.32 -8.42 9.15
CA HIS A 166 -28.04 -9.23 7.99
C HIS A 166 -27.36 -10.53 8.40
N SER A 167 -27.69 -11.62 7.72
CA SER A 167 -26.85 -12.81 7.79
C SER A 167 -25.52 -12.55 7.09
N LEU A 168 -24.40 -12.83 7.76
CA LEU A 168 -23.03 -12.72 7.24
C LEU A 168 -22.86 -13.45 5.90
N THR A 169 -23.57 -14.53 5.70
CA THR A 169 -23.48 -15.37 4.51
C THR A 169 -24.18 -14.82 3.28
N ASN A 170 -25.04 -13.81 3.43
CA ASN A 170 -26.01 -13.46 2.39
C ASN A 170 -25.88 -12.03 1.87
N TYR A 171 -25.00 -11.19 2.44
CA TYR A 171 -24.93 -9.79 2.03
C TYR A 171 -23.90 -9.55 0.91
N LEU A 172 -22.64 -9.86 1.14
CA LEU A 172 -21.59 -9.81 0.11
C LEU A 172 -20.99 -11.19 -0.10
N THR A 173 -21.42 -11.85 -1.14
CA THR A 173 -20.98 -13.22 -1.50
C THR A 173 -20.23 -13.26 -2.83
N ASN A 174 -20.33 -12.21 -3.63
CA ASN A 174 -19.71 -12.15 -4.95
C ASN A 174 -19.33 -10.70 -5.30
N VAL A 175 -18.15 -10.50 -5.86
CA VAL A 175 -17.66 -9.15 -6.21
C VAL A 175 -18.49 -8.46 -7.28
N TRP A 176 -19.24 -9.20 -8.09
CA TRP A 176 -20.14 -8.62 -9.10
C TRP A 176 -21.36 -7.92 -8.48
N GLN A 177 -21.69 -8.19 -7.23
CA GLN A 177 -22.67 -7.40 -6.49
C GLN A 177 -22.28 -5.91 -6.37
N LEU A 178 -20.99 -5.60 -6.42
CA LEU A 178 -20.42 -4.25 -6.30
C LEU A 178 -20.30 -3.53 -7.64
N ALA A 179 -20.37 -4.27 -8.75
CA ALA A 179 -20.24 -3.76 -10.11
C ALA A 179 -21.62 -3.80 -10.80
N GLY A 180 -21.95 -2.79 -11.60
CA GLY A 180 -23.23 -2.70 -12.27
C GLY A 180 -24.13 -1.62 -11.68
N SER A 181 -25.43 -1.67 -12.02
CA SER A 181 -26.41 -0.69 -11.54
C SER A 181 -27.03 -1.14 -10.23
N ALA A 182 -27.15 -0.22 -9.27
CA ALA A 182 -27.85 -0.47 -8.01
C ALA A 182 -29.35 -0.82 -8.20
N SER A 183 -29.92 -0.54 -9.38
CA SER A 183 -31.30 -0.91 -9.72
C SER A 183 -31.43 -2.38 -10.16
N ASP A 184 -30.32 -3.05 -10.45
CA ASP A 184 -30.33 -4.43 -10.90
C ASP A 184 -30.40 -5.39 -9.71
N GLU A 185 -31.11 -6.49 -9.87
CA GLU A 185 -31.30 -7.47 -8.80
C GLU A 185 -29.95 -8.03 -8.29
N GLY A 186 -29.78 -8.06 -6.98
CA GLY A 186 -28.59 -8.59 -6.31
C GLY A 186 -27.40 -7.61 -6.24
N HIS A 187 -27.50 -6.41 -6.83
CA HIS A 187 -26.43 -5.42 -6.76
C HIS A 187 -26.51 -4.55 -5.49
N ILE A 188 -25.35 -4.15 -5.01
CA ILE A 188 -25.16 -3.29 -3.84
C ILE A 188 -24.89 -1.86 -4.32
N ALA A 189 -25.71 -0.92 -3.85
CA ALA A 189 -25.58 0.49 -4.21
C ALA A 189 -24.39 1.16 -3.52
N ASN A 190 -23.72 2.03 -4.26
CA ASN A 190 -22.73 2.98 -3.74
C ASN A 190 -21.67 2.36 -2.81
N PRO A 191 -20.96 1.28 -3.23
CA PRO A 191 -19.83 0.78 -2.44
C PRO A 191 -18.80 1.89 -2.24
N SER A 192 -18.33 2.07 -1.03
CA SER A 192 -17.38 3.12 -0.67
C SER A 192 -15.96 2.71 -1.00
N PHE A 193 -15.23 3.57 -1.69
CA PHE A 193 -13.86 3.32 -2.10
C PHE A 193 -13.03 4.60 -2.10
N LYS A 194 -11.84 4.56 -1.53
CA LYS A 194 -10.93 5.71 -1.63
C LYS A 194 -10.46 5.89 -3.06
N THR A 195 -10.53 7.14 -3.54
CA THR A 195 -10.20 7.49 -4.93
C THR A 195 -8.82 6.96 -5.34
N PRO A 196 -8.72 6.12 -6.38
CA PRO A 196 -7.46 5.50 -6.78
C PRO A 196 -6.45 6.50 -7.38
N THR A 197 -6.92 7.65 -7.87
CA THR A 197 -6.05 8.72 -8.39
C THR A 197 -5.23 9.44 -7.30
N THR A 198 -5.61 9.28 -6.04
CA THR A 198 -4.89 9.86 -4.89
C THR A 198 -4.25 8.80 -4.00
N GLU A 199 -4.41 7.52 -4.35
CA GLU A 199 -3.81 6.41 -3.61
C GLU A 199 -3.32 5.31 -4.56
N ASN A 200 -2.03 5.26 -4.75
CA ASN A 200 -1.39 4.31 -5.67
C ASN A 200 -1.68 2.84 -5.34
N VAL A 201 -1.84 2.49 -4.06
CA VAL A 201 -2.22 1.14 -3.63
C VAL A 201 -3.56 0.71 -4.24
N ASN A 202 -4.55 1.60 -4.25
CA ASN A 202 -5.85 1.32 -4.88
C ASN A 202 -5.74 1.26 -6.41
N MET A 203 -4.90 2.10 -7.01
CA MET A 203 -4.63 2.03 -8.45
C MET A 203 -3.95 0.69 -8.82
N ASN A 204 -2.96 0.28 -8.05
CA ASN A 204 -2.27 -1.00 -8.24
C ASN A 204 -3.22 -2.19 -8.10
N PHE A 205 -4.12 -2.16 -7.10
CA PHE A 205 -5.16 -3.16 -6.94
C PHE A 205 -6.05 -3.26 -8.19
N LEU A 206 -6.59 -2.15 -8.67
CA LEU A 206 -7.41 -2.16 -9.89
C LEU A 206 -6.62 -2.67 -11.10
N THR A 207 -5.36 -2.25 -11.24
CA THR A 207 -4.50 -2.71 -12.33
C THR A 207 -4.27 -4.23 -12.27
N MET A 208 -4.06 -4.77 -11.08
CA MET A 208 -3.90 -6.20 -10.84
C MET A 208 -5.09 -7.01 -11.36
N LEU A 209 -6.32 -6.51 -11.21
CA LEU A 209 -7.54 -7.19 -11.68
C LEU A 209 -7.58 -7.38 -13.20
N THR A 210 -6.73 -6.70 -13.97
CA THR A 210 -6.64 -6.86 -15.43
C THR A 210 -5.67 -7.96 -15.86
N SER A 211 -4.91 -8.54 -14.92
CA SER A 211 -3.97 -9.63 -15.18
C SER A 211 -4.68 -10.96 -15.37
N LYS A 212 -4.01 -11.92 -16.07
CA LYS A 212 -4.63 -13.19 -16.41
C LYS A 212 -5.21 -13.92 -15.21
N GLU A 213 -4.47 -14.01 -14.11
CA GLU A 213 -4.93 -14.73 -12.90
C GLU A 213 -6.26 -14.16 -12.37
N TRP A 214 -6.35 -12.83 -12.29
CA TRP A 214 -7.52 -12.16 -11.76
C TRP A 214 -8.68 -12.13 -12.75
N VAL A 215 -8.39 -12.06 -14.04
CA VAL A 215 -9.39 -12.21 -15.11
C VAL A 215 -10.06 -13.58 -15.00
N ASP A 216 -9.28 -14.64 -14.78
CA ASP A 216 -9.82 -16.01 -14.60
C ASP A 216 -10.75 -16.08 -13.36
N LYS A 217 -10.34 -15.52 -12.22
CA LYS A 217 -11.16 -15.45 -10.99
C LYS A 217 -12.46 -14.65 -11.19
N LEU A 218 -12.37 -13.48 -11.84
CA LEU A 218 -13.52 -12.63 -12.14
C LEU A 218 -14.50 -13.31 -13.11
N THR A 219 -13.99 -14.09 -14.05
CA THR A 219 -14.81 -14.86 -15.01
C THR A 219 -15.63 -15.94 -14.29
N VAL A 220 -15.01 -16.65 -13.36
CA VAL A 220 -15.72 -17.64 -12.53
C VAL A 220 -16.77 -16.97 -11.67
N ALA A 221 -16.41 -15.87 -10.99
CA ALA A 221 -17.33 -15.09 -10.17
C ALA A 221 -18.52 -14.54 -11.00
N TYR A 222 -18.27 -14.08 -12.23
CA TYR A 222 -19.31 -13.63 -13.16
C TYR A 222 -20.31 -14.73 -13.47
N LYS A 223 -19.80 -15.92 -13.81
CA LYS A 223 -20.65 -17.07 -14.10
C LYS A 223 -21.52 -17.48 -12.91
N ASN A 224 -20.96 -17.46 -11.71
CA ASN A 224 -21.67 -17.78 -10.49
C ASN A 224 -22.77 -16.76 -10.16
N PHE A 225 -22.50 -15.47 -10.39
CA PHE A 225 -23.43 -14.40 -10.09
C PHE A 225 -24.56 -14.26 -11.12
N TYR A 226 -24.19 -14.24 -12.44
CA TYR A 226 -25.16 -14.03 -13.51
C TYR A 226 -25.77 -15.33 -14.08
N HIS A 227 -25.31 -16.49 -13.63
CA HIS A 227 -25.70 -17.84 -14.12
C HIS A 227 -25.53 -18.01 -15.63
N LYS A 228 -24.54 -17.31 -16.20
CA LYS A 228 -24.18 -17.39 -17.63
C LYS A 228 -22.70 -17.17 -17.86
N ASP A 229 -22.18 -17.69 -18.95
CA ASP A 229 -20.79 -17.46 -19.33
C ASP A 229 -20.59 -15.97 -19.76
N TYR A 230 -19.42 -15.43 -19.42
CA TYR A 230 -19.04 -14.11 -19.90
C TYR A 230 -18.75 -14.16 -21.40
N VAL A 231 -19.36 -13.23 -22.14
CA VAL A 231 -19.07 -13.00 -23.56
C VAL A 231 -18.24 -11.72 -23.67
N ALA A 232 -17.10 -11.80 -24.37
CA ALA A 232 -16.24 -10.64 -24.55
C ALA A 232 -16.98 -9.48 -25.23
N GLU A 233 -16.85 -8.30 -24.66
CA GLU A 233 -17.47 -7.07 -25.14
C GLU A 233 -16.40 -6.18 -25.81
N SER A 234 -16.74 -5.51 -26.91
CA SER A 234 -15.80 -4.66 -27.65
C SER A 234 -15.25 -3.47 -26.85
N ASP A 235 -16.01 -3.03 -25.86
CA ASP A 235 -15.71 -1.84 -25.05
C ASP A 235 -14.64 -2.12 -23.98
N TYR A 236 -14.38 -3.39 -23.70
CA TYR A 236 -13.44 -3.80 -22.66
C TYR A 236 -12.38 -4.77 -23.19
N LYS A 237 -11.11 -4.54 -22.85
CA LYS A 237 -10.02 -5.46 -23.22
C LYS A 237 -10.19 -6.86 -22.63
N ASN A 238 -10.76 -6.94 -21.44
CA ASN A 238 -11.13 -8.17 -20.75
C ASN A 238 -12.13 -7.89 -19.63
N ILE A 239 -12.61 -8.93 -18.97
CA ILE A 239 -13.61 -8.83 -17.90
C ILE A 239 -13.12 -8.02 -16.68
N GLY A 240 -11.80 -7.93 -16.44
CA GLY A 240 -11.23 -7.08 -15.39
C GLY A 240 -11.51 -5.61 -15.64
N TYR A 241 -11.30 -5.13 -16.88
CA TYR A 241 -11.63 -3.75 -17.25
C TYR A 241 -13.14 -3.48 -17.14
N LYS A 242 -13.98 -4.44 -17.49
CA LYS A 242 -15.43 -4.32 -17.31
C LYS A 242 -15.78 -4.15 -15.83
N TRP A 243 -15.28 -5.06 -14.97
CA TRP A 243 -15.56 -4.98 -13.53
C TRP A 243 -15.11 -3.63 -12.95
N ILE A 244 -13.91 -3.17 -13.28
CA ILE A 244 -13.36 -1.89 -12.82
C ILE A 244 -14.28 -0.73 -13.25
N ALA A 245 -14.65 -0.67 -14.51
CA ALA A 245 -15.49 0.40 -15.03
C ALA A 245 -16.85 0.44 -14.34
N GLU A 246 -17.50 -0.69 -14.18
CA GLU A 246 -18.80 -0.80 -13.53
C GLU A 246 -18.72 -0.53 -12.02
N PHE A 247 -17.68 -1.05 -11.34
CA PHE A 247 -17.43 -0.77 -9.93
C PHE A 247 -17.20 0.73 -9.69
N LEU A 248 -16.32 1.37 -10.45
CA LEU A 248 -16.04 2.79 -10.27
C LEU A 248 -17.24 3.68 -10.58
N LYS A 249 -18.06 3.28 -11.56
CA LYS A 249 -19.31 3.99 -11.88
C LYS A 249 -20.34 3.86 -10.75
N ASN A 250 -20.42 2.70 -10.09
CA ASN A 250 -21.33 2.45 -8.99
C ASN A 250 -20.81 2.97 -7.64
N SER A 251 -19.48 3.10 -7.49
CA SER A 251 -18.86 3.40 -6.20
C SER A 251 -18.99 4.86 -5.79
N GLN A 252 -19.04 5.08 -4.48
CA GLN A 252 -18.89 6.39 -3.87
C GLN A 252 -17.41 6.64 -3.55
N ALA A 253 -16.83 7.66 -4.19
CA ALA A 253 -15.44 8.04 -3.96
C ALA A 253 -15.27 8.75 -2.61
N HIS A 254 -14.23 8.37 -1.87
CA HIS A 254 -13.83 8.97 -0.61
C HIS A 254 -12.40 9.50 -0.65
N SER A 255 -12.10 10.52 0.15
CA SER A 255 -10.75 11.07 0.30
C SER A 255 -9.86 10.20 1.20
N SER A 256 -10.44 9.38 2.05
CA SER A 256 -9.70 8.48 2.95
C SER A 256 -10.48 7.22 3.31
N ASP A 257 -9.75 6.15 3.63
CA ASP A 257 -10.36 4.92 4.18
C ASP A 257 -11.10 5.20 5.50
N GLY A 258 -10.59 6.13 6.32
CA GLY A 258 -11.25 6.52 7.56
C GLY A 258 -12.64 7.09 7.33
N THR A 259 -12.81 7.98 6.35
CA THR A 259 -14.12 8.54 6.00
C THR A 259 -15.06 7.46 5.47
N ALA A 260 -14.59 6.62 4.54
CA ALA A 260 -15.37 5.50 4.03
C ALA A 260 -15.83 4.54 5.14
N CYS A 261 -14.94 4.23 6.08
CA CYS A 261 -15.23 3.39 7.25
C CYS A 261 -16.30 4.02 8.15
N LYS A 262 -16.20 5.33 8.42
CA LYS A 262 -17.17 6.07 9.24
C LYS A 262 -18.55 6.10 8.61
N ASP A 263 -18.63 6.38 7.32
CA ASP A 263 -19.90 6.45 6.61
C ASP A 263 -20.58 5.08 6.58
N THR A 264 -19.80 4.00 6.34
CA THR A 264 -20.33 2.64 6.41
C THR A 264 -20.80 2.27 7.82
N ALA A 265 -20.09 2.68 8.86
CA ALA A 265 -20.48 2.40 10.25
C ALA A 265 -21.79 3.10 10.65
N LYS A 266 -22.09 4.28 10.06
CA LYS A 266 -23.32 5.02 10.31
C LYS A 266 -24.50 4.55 9.46
N ALA A 267 -24.23 4.08 8.26
CA ALA A 267 -25.28 3.66 7.34
C ALA A 267 -25.81 2.29 7.74
N LYS A 268 -26.97 2.25 8.35
CA LYS A 268 -27.67 0.98 8.60
C LYS A 268 -28.07 0.35 7.28
N GLY A 269 -27.33 -0.70 6.90
CA GLY A 269 -27.59 -1.50 5.71
C GLY A 269 -27.17 -0.88 4.37
N GLY A 270 -26.87 -1.71 3.41
CA GLY A 270 -26.70 -1.33 2.01
C GLY A 270 -25.36 -0.74 1.59
N THR A 271 -24.47 -0.37 2.49
CA THR A 271 -23.17 0.22 2.12
C THR A 271 -22.03 -0.73 2.45
N VAL A 272 -21.24 -1.06 1.44
CA VAL A 272 -19.99 -1.81 1.57
C VAL A 272 -18.83 -0.86 1.33
N ALA A 273 -17.76 -0.95 2.13
CA ALA A 273 -16.53 -0.23 1.91
C ALA A 273 -15.35 -1.19 1.71
N LEU A 274 -14.46 -0.86 0.78
CA LEU A 274 -13.15 -1.49 0.65
C LEU A 274 -12.13 -0.61 1.37
N VAL A 275 -11.78 -0.98 2.59
CA VAL A 275 -11.00 -0.13 3.51
C VAL A 275 -9.94 -0.93 4.25
N ASN A 276 -8.93 -0.23 4.76
CA ASN A 276 -7.94 -0.81 5.64
C ASN A 276 -8.61 -1.28 6.95
N TYR A 277 -8.42 -2.56 7.30
CA TYR A 277 -9.01 -3.17 8.50
C TYR A 277 -8.67 -2.42 9.79
N ASN A 278 -7.48 -1.84 9.88
CA ASN A 278 -7.06 -1.10 11.08
C ASN A 278 -7.93 0.13 11.38
N LYS A 279 -8.72 0.60 10.41
CA LYS A 279 -9.61 1.75 10.60
C LYS A 279 -10.73 1.52 11.62
N ILE A 280 -11.05 0.26 11.93
CA ILE A 280 -11.95 -0.06 13.05
C ILE A 280 -11.44 0.54 14.37
N LYS A 281 -10.13 0.53 14.61
CA LYS A 281 -9.55 1.05 15.85
C LYS A 281 -9.80 2.55 15.99
N ASP A 282 -9.73 3.27 14.87
CA ASP A 282 -9.90 4.72 14.84
C ASP A 282 -11.37 5.13 15.11
N LEU A 283 -12.34 4.22 14.89
CA LEU A 283 -13.76 4.49 15.13
C LEU A 283 -14.15 4.45 16.62
N LYS A 284 -13.41 3.69 17.44
CA LYS A 284 -13.76 3.47 18.84
C LYS A 284 -13.63 4.71 19.72
N ASP A 285 -12.73 5.59 19.35
CA ASP A 285 -12.29 6.75 20.13
C ASP A 285 -12.86 8.07 19.58
N GLU A 286 -13.62 8.04 18.49
CA GLU A 286 -14.20 9.25 17.90
C GLU A 286 -15.62 9.50 18.39
N GLU A 287 -15.90 10.76 18.77
CA GLU A 287 -17.21 11.22 19.17
C GLU A 287 -18.26 10.94 18.08
N GLY A 288 -19.37 10.31 18.45
CA GLY A 288 -20.43 9.89 17.53
C GLY A 288 -20.21 8.56 16.81
N TYR A 289 -19.12 7.82 17.12
CA TYR A 289 -18.81 6.48 16.60
C TYR A 289 -18.59 5.48 17.72
N GLY A 290 -19.51 5.38 18.67
CA GLY A 290 -19.39 4.51 19.81
C GLY A 290 -19.22 3.02 19.49
N LYS A 291 -19.03 2.22 20.55
CA LYS A 291 -18.84 0.76 20.42
C LYS A 291 -19.97 0.08 19.65
N GLU A 292 -21.16 0.61 19.73
CA GLU A 292 -22.36 0.08 19.05
C GLU A 292 -22.18 0.08 17.54
N ASN A 293 -21.67 1.18 16.97
CA ASN A 293 -21.45 1.27 15.54
C ASN A 293 -20.33 0.34 15.05
N VAL A 294 -19.29 0.17 15.87
CA VAL A 294 -18.20 -0.77 15.55
C VAL A 294 -18.69 -2.21 15.64
N ALA A 295 -19.51 -2.54 16.64
CA ALA A 295 -20.08 -3.87 16.80
C ALA A 295 -20.99 -4.28 15.64
N ASN A 296 -21.53 -3.30 14.92
CA ASN A 296 -22.40 -3.55 13.76
C ASN A 296 -21.63 -3.82 12.45
N LEU A 297 -20.29 -3.72 12.47
CA LEU A 297 -19.47 -3.91 11.28
C LEU A 297 -19.12 -5.37 11.06
N THR A 298 -19.20 -5.80 9.83
CA THR A 298 -18.95 -7.16 9.38
C THR A 298 -17.88 -7.17 8.28
N PHE A 299 -17.05 -8.21 8.28
CA PHE A 299 -15.89 -8.38 7.40
C PHE A 299 -15.90 -9.78 6.76
N PRO A 300 -16.70 -10.01 5.72
CA PRO A 300 -16.85 -11.34 5.12
C PRO A 300 -15.54 -11.90 4.56
N SER A 301 -14.63 -11.03 4.17
CA SER A 301 -13.33 -11.43 3.62
C SER A 301 -12.31 -11.93 4.65
N ILE A 302 -12.58 -11.72 5.95
CA ILE A 302 -11.70 -12.16 7.04
C ILE A 302 -12.21 -13.45 7.67
N GLU A 303 -13.52 -13.68 7.61
CA GLU A 303 -14.11 -14.90 8.15
C GLU A 303 -13.69 -16.10 7.30
N LEU A 304 -13.05 -17.04 7.94
CA LEU A 304 -12.58 -18.27 7.32
C LEU A 304 -13.74 -19.27 7.21
N GLY A 305 -13.79 -20.01 6.11
CA GLY A 305 -14.78 -21.06 5.88
C GLY A 305 -15.72 -20.76 4.72
N ASP A 306 -16.99 -21.08 4.86
CA ASP A 306 -17.97 -21.03 3.77
C ASP A 306 -18.39 -19.61 3.35
N ASN A 307 -17.97 -18.60 4.10
CA ASN A 307 -18.26 -17.17 3.85
C ASN A 307 -17.26 -16.53 2.90
N LYS A 308 -16.87 -17.19 1.82
CA LYS A 308 -15.97 -16.65 0.81
C LYS A 308 -16.74 -15.76 -0.14
N VAL A 309 -16.12 -14.60 -0.43
CA VAL A 309 -16.58 -13.75 -1.53
C VAL A 309 -16.03 -14.30 -2.85
N ASP A 310 -16.89 -14.69 -3.76
CA ASP A 310 -16.49 -15.10 -5.10
C ASP A 310 -15.75 -13.95 -5.81
N GLY A 311 -14.61 -14.26 -6.40
CA GLY A 311 -13.70 -13.32 -7.04
C GLY A 311 -12.57 -12.91 -6.11
N PHE A 312 -12.81 -12.07 -5.11
CA PHE A 312 -11.82 -11.69 -4.10
C PHE A 312 -12.48 -11.11 -2.85
N GLY A 313 -11.83 -11.30 -1.70
CA GLY A 313 -12.31 -10.80 -0.40
C GLY A 313 -11.64 -9.50 0.05
N GLY A 314 -10.75 -8.95 -0.74
CA GLY A 314 -9.89 -7.84 -0.42
C GLY A 314 -8.49 -8.08 -0.97
N PHE A 315 -7.51 -7.30 -0.52
CA PHE A 315 -6.12 -7.47 -0.93
C PHE A 315 -5.14 -7.08 0.18
N CYS A 316 -3.96 -7.68 0.14
CA CYS A 316 -2.83 -7.31 1.01
C CYS A 316 -1.83 -6.46 0.25
N TYR A 317 -1.16 -5.57 0.95
CA TYR A 317 -0.06 -4.78 0.43
C TYR A 317 1.01 -4.56 1.49
N LYS A 318 2.22 -4.25 1.04
CA LYS A 318 3.37 -4.01 1.91
C LYS A 318 3.62 -2.52 2.05
N MET A 319 4.17 -2.12 3.19
CA MET A 319 4.84 -0.83 3.33
C MET A 319 6.35 -1.08 3.42
N TYR A 320 7.11 -0.24 2.75
CA TYR A 320 8.54 -0.39 2.61
C TYR A 320 9.28 0.73 3.32
N SER A 321 10.27 0.37 4.14
CA SER A 321 11.13 1.33 4.83
C SER A 321 12.45 1.47 4.07
N MET A 322 12.73 2.66 3.56
CA MET A 322 13.91 2.93 2.74
C MET A 322 14.74 4.06 3.33
N VAL A 323 16.05 3.97 3.18
CA VAL A 323 16.99 5.04 3.54
C VAL A 323 17.24 5.91 2.31
N ALA A 324 17.20 7.23 2.46
CA ALA A 324 17.51 8.13 1.35
C ALA A 324 19.01 8.08 1.00
N ALA A 325 19.34 8.01 -0.29
CA ALA A 325 20.72 7.94 -0.73
C ALA A 325 21.55 9.17 -0.33
N ASN A 326 20.89 10.30 -0.10
CA ASN A 326 21.51 11.54 0.37
C ASN A 326 21.15 11.86 1.84
N ALA A 327 20.78 10.85 2.64
CA ALA A 327 20.50 11.01 4.07
C ALA A 327 21.63 11.75 4.78
N LYS A 328 21.31 12.68 5.66
CA LYS A 328 22.28 13.32 6.55
C LYS A 328 22.70 12.42 7.68
N TYR A 329 21.76 11.59 8.14
CA TYR A 329 21.91 10.71 9.30
C TYR A 329 21.58 9.26 8.92
N PRO A 330 22.43 8.62 8.07
CA PRO A 330 22.17 7.27 7.58
C PRO A 330 22.10 6.20 8.68
N TYR A 331 22.93 6.28 9.72
CA TYR A 331 22.83 5.34 10.85
C TYR A 331 21.56 5.52 11.65
N ALA A 332 21.10 6.76 11.82
CA ALA A 332 19.83 7.01 12.52
C ALA A 332 18.62 6.56 11.68
N ALA A 333 18.67 6.75 10.37
CA ALA A 333 17.67 6.19 9.46
C ALA A 333 17.62 4.66 9.55
N CYS A 334 18.78 3.98 9.52
CA CYS A 334 18.89 2.53 9.68
C CYS A 334 18.39 2.08 11.06
N ALA A 335 18.68 2.81 12.14
CA ALA A 335 18.19 2.50 13.47
C ALA A 335 16.66 2.56 13.55
N LEU A 336 16.05 3.56 12.93
CA LEU A 336 14.60 3.67 12.85
C LEU A 336 13.97 2.55 12.00
N VAL A 337 14.57 2.20 10.85
CA VAL A 337 14.14 1.05 10.04
C VAL A 337 14.23 -0.23 10.88
N SER A 338 15.33 -0.46 11.58
CA SER A 338 15.50 -1.62 12.46
C SER A 338 14.44 -1.67 13.56
N TYR A 339 14.12 -0.54 14.16
CA TYR A 339 13.07 -0.43 15.17
C TYR A 339 11.70 -0.81 14.62
N ILE A 340 11.31 -0.23 13.47
CA ILE A 340 10.01 -0.46 12.85
C ILE A 340 9.84 -1.93 12.43
N THR A 341 10.90 -2.56 11.94
CA THR A 341 10.84 -3.94 11.40
C THR A 341 10.98 -5.02 12.47
N SER A 342 11.44 -4.69 13.66
CA SER A 342 11.72 -5.67 14.72
C SER A 342 10.94 -5.47 16.03
N LYS A 343 10.43 -4.26 16.28
CA LYS A 343 9.81 -3.91 17.58
C LYS A 343 8.46 -3.21 17.47
N ALA A 344 8.09 -2.61 16.36
CA ALA A 344 6.88 -1.79 16.21
C ALA A 344 5.60 -2.57 15.82
#